data_88c4fd32708e680c110b95a1633ee01d
#
_entry.id   88c4fd32708e680c110b95a1633ee01d
#
_cell.length_a   1.000
_cell.length_b   1.000
_cell.length_c   1.000
_cell.angle_alpha   90.00
_cell.angle_beta   90.00
_cell.angle_gamma   90.00
#
_symmetry.space_group_name_H-M   'P 1'
#
loop_
_entity.id
_entity.type
_entity.pdbx_description
1 polymer ?
#
loop_
_entity_poly.entity_id
_entity_poly.type
_entity_poly.pdbx_seq_one_letter_code
_entity_poly.pdbx_strand_id
1 'polypeptide(L)'
;MQRVTRARVSVEGEVVGEIGRGLLVLIGVAQDDQETDANYLAEKVVGLRVFEDAEGKMNLALAEVGGSVLAVSQFTLYGDVRRGKRPSFDAAARPELARRLYEHFIGRIRAAGLRCETGQFQKTMAVELVNEGPVTLLLDSKKAF
;
A
#
# COMPACT_ATOMS: atom_id res chain seq x y z
N MET A 1 1.81 -4.64 2.69
CA MET A 1 2.64 -4.34 1.51
C MET A 1 3.37 -5.58 1.02
N GLN A 2 3.70 -5.60 -0.26
CA GLN A 2 4.37 -6.73 -0.90
C GLN A 2 5.51 -6.24 -1.77
N ARG A 3 6.65 -6.91 -1.67
CA ARG A 3 7.82 -6.63 -2.52
C ARG A 3 7.59 -7.23 -3.89
N VAL A 4 7.75 -6.44 -4.94
CA VAL A 4 7.42 -6.87 -6.30
C VAL A 4 8.56 -6.61 -7.29
N THR A 5 8.65 -7.44 -8.33
CA THR A 5 9.45 -7.16 -9.51
C THR A 5 8.67 -6.29 -10.49
N ARG A 6 7.34 -6.39 -10.47
CA ARG A 6 6.40 -5.56 -11.23
C ARG A 6 5.01 -5.67 -10.61
N ALA A 7 4.22 -4.63 -10.78
CA ALA A 7 2.81 -4.62 -10.42
C ALA A 7 2.06 -3.62 -11.28
N ARG A 8 0.77 -3.86 -11.53
CA ARG A 8 -0.08 -2.93 -12.26
C ARG A 8 -1.52 -3.03 -11.81
N VAL A 9 -2.23 -1.94 -11.99
CA VAL A 9 -3.68 -1.84 -11.78
C VAL A 9 -4.35 -1.54 -13.10
N SER A 10 -5.40 -2.29 -13.41
CA SER A 10 -6.25 -2.05 -14.56
C SER A 10 -7.68 -1.77 -14.13
N VAL A 11 -8.35 -0.86 -14.82
CA VAL A 11 -9.78 -0.54 -14.66
C VAL A 11 -10.42 -0.66 -16.03
N GLU A 12 -11.46 -1.48 -16.14
CA GLU A 12 -12.16 -1.72 -17.40
C GLU A 12 -11.21 -2.12 -18.54
N GLY A 13 -10.21 -2.93 -18.23
CA GLY A 13 -9.23 -3.43 -19.20
C GLY A 13 -8.08 -2.47 -19.51
N GLU A 14 -8.08 -1.26 -18.97
CA GLU A 14 -7.02 -0.28 -19.19
C GLU A 14 -6.10 -0.16 -17.99
N VAL A 15 -4.79 -0.17 -18.22
CA VAL A 15 -3.78 0.04 -17.17
C VAL A 15 -3.82 1.50 -16.72
N VAL A 16 -4.07 1.73 -15.44
CA VAL A 16 -4.14 3.07 -14.83
C VAL A 16 -2.93 3.39 -13.95
N GLY A 17 -2.18 2.39 -13.52
CA GLY A 17 -0.95 2.55 -12.75
C GLY A 17 -0.09 1.32 -12.89
N GLU A 18 1.23 1.51 -13.00
CA GLU A 18 2.18 0.42 -13.21
C GLU A 18 3.56 0.79 -12.68
N ILE A 19 4.20 -0.19 -12.03
CA ILE A 19 5.58 -0.05 -11.56
C ILE A 19 6.38 -1.29 -11.95
N GLY A 20 7.70 -1.12 -12.04
CA GLY A 20 8.64 -2.23 -12.05
C GLY A 20 8.98 -2.65 -10.61
N ARG A 21 10.27 -2.76 -10.31
CA ARG A 21 10.74 -3.14 -8.97
C ARG A 21 10.26 -2.14 -7.91
N GLY A 22 9.76 -2.65 -6.81
CA GLY A 22 9.32 -1.80 -5.71
C GLY A 22 8.38 -2.49 -4.75
N LEU A 23 7.40 -1.71 -4.26
CA LEU A 23 6.40 -2.19 -3.31
C LEU A 23 4.99 -1.91 -3.82
N LEU A 24 4.16 -2.95 -3.81
CA LEU A 24 2.71 -2.80 -3.89
C LEU A 24 2.20 -2.58 -2.47
N VAL A 25 1.51 -1.47 -2.25
CA VAL A 25 0.97 -1.10 -0.93
C VAL A 25 -0.55 -1.04 -1.02
N LEU A 26 -1.21 -1.98 -0.36
CA LEU A 26 -2.67 -2.00 -0.22
C LEU A 26 -3.01 -1.23 1.06
N ILE A 27 -3.88 -0.23 0.96
CA ILE A 27 -4.12 0.73 2.05
C ILE A 27 -5.57 0.69 2.48
N GLY A 28 -5.79 0.35 3.75
CA GLY A 28 -7.08 0.48 4.41
C GLY A 28 -7.04 1.66 5.38
N VAL A 29 -8.14 2.38 5.47
CA VAL A 29 -8.31 3.51 6.39
C VAL A 29 -9.46 3.18 7.34
N ALA A 30 -9.21 3.34 8.65
CA ALA A 30 -10.20 3.14 9.69
C ALA A 30 -10.94 4.45 9.99
N GLN A 31 -12.12 4.35 10.62
CA GLN A 31 -12.96 5.51 10.95
C GLN A 31 -12.27 6.53 11.85
N ASP A 32 -11.38 6.08 12.73
CA ASP A 32 -10.68 6.94 13.70
C ASP A 32 -9.27 7.34 13.26
N ASP A 33 -8.88 7.03 12.02
CA ASP A 33 -7.57 7.40 11.51
C ASP A 33 -7.46 8.91 11.23
N GLN A 34 -6.24 9.42 11.39
CA GLN A 34 -5.88 10.82 11.21
C GLN A 34 -4.66 10.94 10.28
N GLU A 35 -4.31 12.16 9.91
CA GLU A 35 -3.12 12.41 9.08
C GLU A 35 -1.83 11.86 9.70
N THR A 36 -1.73 11.87 11.04
CA THR A 36 -0.58 11.29 11.75
C THR A 36 -0.43 9.80 11.47
N ASP A 37 -1.53 9.07 11.30
CA ASP A 37 -1.50 7.66 10.93
C ASP A 37 -0.93 7.48 9.51
N ALA A 38 -1.39 8.29 8.57
CA ALA A 38 -0.88 8.27 7.19
C ALA A 38 0.62 8.64 7.14
N ASN A 39 1.03 9.65 7.90
CA ASN A 39 2.44 10.05 8.00
C ASN A 39 3.30 8.90 8.51
N TYR A 40 2.87 8.26 9.58
CA TYR A 40 3.61 7.13 10.18
C TYR A 40 3.83 6.00 9.18
N LEU A 41 2.76 5.59 8.48
CA LEU A 41 2.87 4.50 7.51
C LEU A 41 3.68 4.89 6.27
N ALA A 42 3.58 6.12 5.80
CA ALA A 42 4.40 6.60 4.68
C ALA A 42 5.88 6.56 5.04
N GLU A 43 6.25 7.02 6.23
CA GLU A 43 7.64 6.94 6.72
C GLU A 43 8.13 5.50 6.82
N LYS A 44 7.27 4.58 7.29
CA LYS A 44 7.61 3.15 7.34
C LYS A 44 7.86 2.58 5.96
N VAL A 45 6.97 2.83 5.00
CA VAL A 45 7.12 2.31 3.64
C VAL A 45 8.41 2.84 2.99
N VAL A 46 8.69 4.13 3.15
CA VAL A 46 9.92 4.74 2.60
C VAL A 46 11.18 4.16 3.23
N GLY A 47 11.16 3.93 4.54
CA GLY A 47 12.36 3.59 5.30
C GLY A 47 12.61 2.10 5.51
N LEU A 48 11.62 1.24 5.33
CA LEU A 48 11.81 -0.19 5.57
C LEU A 48 12.85 -0.80 4.62
N ARG A 49 13.79 -1.52 5.20
CA ARG A 49 14.92 -2.11 4.49
C ARG A 49 14.61 -3.55 4.13
N VAL A 50 13.75 -3.72 3.12
CA VAL A 50 13.22 -5.03 2.71
C VAL A 50 13.79 -5.53 1.38
N PHE A 51 14.71 -4.78 0.80
CA PHE A 51 15.43 -5.20 -0.42
C PHE A 51 16.81 -5.76 -0.05
N GLU A 52 17.20 -6.78 -0.79
CA GLU A 52 18.44 -7.48 -0.49
C GLU A 52 19.67 -6.66 -0.91
N ASP A 53 20.70 -6.68 -0.05
CA ASP A 53 22.02 -6.13 -0.36
C ASP A 53 22.88 -7.16 -1.11
N ALA A 54 24.14 -6.82 -1.34
CA ALA A 54 25.09 -7.70 -2.04
C ALA A 54 25.35 -9.03 -1.32
N GLU A 55 25.03 -9.11 -0.02
CA GLU A 55 25.20 -10.33 0.78
C GLU A 55 23.89 -11.12 0.89
N GLY A 56 22.84 -10.71 0.19
CA GLY A 56 21.55 -11.37 0.22
C GLY A 56 20.71 -11.08 1.48
N LYS A 57 21.05 -10.04 2.25
CA LYS A 57 20.33 -9.65 3.45
C LYS A 57 19.37 -8.50 3.16
N MET A 58 18.19 -8.52 3.77
CA MET A 58 17.22 -7.41 3.72
C MET A 58 17.80 -6.21 4.45
N ASN A 59 18.40 -5.29 3.70
CA ASN A 59 19.16 -4.17 4.26
C ASN A 59 19.00 -2.86 3.48
N LEU A 60 18.36 -2.88 2.32
CA LEU A 60 18.22 -1.71 1.46
C LEU A 60 16.77 -1.24 1.41
N ALA A 61 16.58 0.08 1.44
CA ALA A 61 15.28 0.71 1.29
C ALA A 61 14.98 1.01 -0.19
N LEU A 62 13.74 1.43 -0.47
CA LEU A 62 13.26 1.73 -1.82
C LEU A 62 14.20 2.65 -2.61
N ALA A 63 14.64 3.76 -2.01
CA ALA A 63 15.49 4.73 -2.70
C ALA A 63 16.83 4.13 -3.14
N GLU A 64 17.39 3.24 -2.32
CA GLU A 64 18.68 2.62 -2.57
C GLU A 64 18.66 1.65 -3.75
N VAL A 65 17.50 1.09 -4.08
CA VAL A 65 17.33 0.16 -5.19
C VAL A 65 16.62 0.79 -6.40
N GLY A 66 16.36 2.09 -6.35
CA GLY A 66 15.62 2.77 -7.40
C GLY A 66 14.17 2.27 -7.55
N GLY A 67 13.58 1.80 -6.45
CA GLY A 67 12.24 1.23 -6.46
C GLY A 67 11.14 2.28 -6.46
N SER A 68 9.95 1.83 -6.87
CA SER A 68 8.73 2.65 -6.91
C SER A 68 7.65 2.05 -6.02
N VAL A 69 6.62 2.83 -5.75
CA VAL A 69 5.45 2.40 -4.98
C VAL A 69 4.22 2.39 -5.89
N LEU A 70 3.43 1.34 -5.81
CA LEU A 70 2.07 1.31 -6.36
C LEU A 70 1.11 1.25 -5.18
N ALA A 71 0.40 2.35 -4.93
CA ALA A 71 -0.52 2.50 -3.82
C ALA A 71 -1.96 2.28 -4.27
N VAL A 72 -2.64 1.33 -3.65
CA VAL A 72 -4.02 0.96 -3.98
C VAL A 72 -4.87 1.04 -2.73
N SER A 73 -5.95 1.82 -2.77
CA SER A 73 -6.92 1.87 -1.69
C SER A 73 -7.72 0.57 -1.64
N GLN A 74 -7.81 -0.03 -0.45
CA GLN A 74 -8.53 -1.29 -0.24
C GLN A 74 -9.25 -1.30 1.11
N PHE A 75 -10.51 -0.84 1.13
CA PHE A 75 -11.30 -0.81 2.36
C PHE A 75 -11.58 -2.21 2.92
N THR A 76 -11.56 -3.24 2.07
CA THR A 76 -11.78 -4.62 2.48
C THR A 76 -10.72 -5.18 3.43
N LEU A 77 -9.59 -4.48 3.62
CA LEU A 77 -8.63 -4.81 4.68
C LEU A 77 -9.28 -4.74 6.07
N TYR A 78 -10.35 -3.94 6.23
CA TYR A 78 -11.14 -3.85 7.45
C TYR A 78 -12.34 -4.78 7.46
N GLY A 79 -12.37 -5.76 6.56
CA GLY A 79 -13.40 -6.80 6.56
C GLY A 79 -13.31 -7.65 7.82
N ASP A 80 -14.39 -7.66 8.63
CA ASP A 80 -14.49 -8.47 9.83
C ASP A 80 -15.27 -9.74 9.48
N VAL A 81 -14.61 -10.87 9.57
CA VAL A 81 -15.19 -12.19 9.25
C VAL A 81 -15.30 -13.09 10.48
N ARG A 82 -15.20 -12.51 11.70
CA ARG A 82 -15.26 -13.30 12.93
C ARG A 82 -16.64 -13.89 13.18
N ARG A 83 -17.68 -13.30 12.63
CA ARG A 83 -19.07 -13.78 12.80
C ARG A 83 -19.66 -14.15 11.45
N GLY A 84 -20.00 -15.42 11.29
CA GLY A 84 -20.63 -15.92 10.07
C GLY A 84 -19.72 -15.87 8.85
N LYS A 85 -20.33 -15.84 7.67
CA LYS A 85 -19.62 -15.92 6.39
C LYS A 85 -19.74 -14.65 5.54
N ARG A 86 -20.47 -13.67 6.03
CA ARG A 86 -20.62 -12.38 5.36
C ARG A 86 -19.75 -11.34 6.06
N PRO A 87 -18.73 -10.77 5.38
CA PRO A 87 -17.87 -9.78 6.02
C PRO A 87 -18.64 -8.52 6.42
N SER A 88 -18.27 -7.95 7.58
CA SER A 88 -18.69 -6.61 7.99
C SER A 88 -17.55 -5.64 7.73
N PHE A 89 -17.88 -4.44 7.27
CA PHE A 89 -16.91 -3.37 6.99
C PHE A 89 -17.13 -2.14 7.88
N ASP A 90 -17.74 -2.35 9.04
CA ASP A 90 -18.14 -1.24 9.95
C ASP A 90 -16.95 -0.41 10.44
N ALA A 91 -15.76 -1.01 10.54
CA ALA A 91 -14.57 -0.31 11.00
C ALA A 91 -13.90 0.53 9.90
N ALA A 92 -14.25 0.31 8.63
CA ALA A 92 -13.68 1.07 7.53
C ALA A 92 -14.17 2.51 7.54
N ALA A 93 -13.28 3.46 7.21
CA ALA A 93 -13.63 4.86 7.06
C ALA A 93 -14.61 5.06 5.91
N ARG A 94 -15.42 6.11 6.02
CA ARG A 94 -16.26 6.57 4.90
C ARG A 94 -15.37 7.06 3.74
N PRO A 95 -15.89 7.06 2.51
CA PRO A 95 -15.11 7.42 1.32
C PRO A 95 -14.38 8.75 1.41
N GLU A 96 -14.99 9.78 2.00
CA GLU A 96 -14.37 11.12 2.09
C GLU A 96 -13.08 11.09 2.91
N LEU A 97 -13.12 10.50 4.10
CA LEU A 97 -11.95 10.37 4.96
C LEU A 97 -10.93 9.41 4.35
N ALA A 98 -11.39 8.28 3.83
CA ALA A 98 -10.51 7.29 3.22
C ALA A 98 -9.74 7.89 2.04
N ARG A 99 -10.41 8.62 1.15
CA ARG A 99 -9.77 9.30 0.02
C ARG A 99 -8.75 10.32 0.48
N ARG A 100 -9.12 11.18 1.44
CA ARG A 100 -8.23 12.22 1.95
C ARG A 100 -6.94 11.64 2.52
N LEU A 101 -7.04 10.61 3.35
CA LEU A 101 -5.87 10.01 3.97
C LEU A 101 -5.05 9.16 2.98
N TYR A 102 -5.70 8.49 2.06
CA TYR A 102 -5.03 7.80 0.98
C TYR A 102 -4.21 8.77 0.10
N GLU A 103 -4.80 9.88 -0.32
CA GLU A 103 -4.11 10.91 -1.09
C GLU A 103 -2.98 11.56 -0.29
N HIS A 104 -3.19 11.77 1.00
CA HIS A 104 -2.16 12.31 1.90
C HIS A 104 -0.95 11.35 1.98
N PHE A 105 -1.19 10.06 2.12
CA PHE A 105 -0.14 9.04 2.10
C PHE A 105 0.67 9.10 0.80
N ILE A 106 -0.01 9.14 -0.35
CA ILE A 106 0.65 9.23 -1.66
C ILE A 106 1.51 10.49 -1.75
N GLY A 107 0.98 11.63 -1.30
CA GLY A 107 1.72 12.89 -1.26
C GLY A 107 2.99 12.80 -0.44
N ARG A 108 2.95 12.11 0.69
CA ARG A 108 4.13 11.91 1.55
C ARG A 108 5.18 11.01 0.88
N ILE A 109 4.77 9.96 0.19
CA ILE A 109 5.70 9.10 -0.57
C ILE A 109 6.40 9.92 -1.65
N ARG A 110 5.64 10.70 -2.42
CA ARG A 110 6.19 11.55 -3.48
C ARG A 110 7.10 12.65 -2.93
N ALA A 111 6.75 13.25 -1.80
CA ALA A 111 7.58 14.26 -1.13
C ALA A 111 8.93 13.70 -0.68
N ALA A 112 9.02 12.40 -0.44
CA ALA A 112 10.28 11.72 -0.13
C ALA A 112 11.15 11.45 -1.38
N GLY A 113 10.72 11.88 -2.57
CA GLY A 113 11.47 11.73 -3.81
C GLY A 113 11.23 10.41 -4.53
N LEU A 114 10.24 9.62 -4.12
CA LEU A 114 9.92 8.34 -4.73
C LEU A 114 8.80 8.45 -5.75
N ARG A 115 8.89 7.67 -6.82
CA ARG A 115 7.78 7.51 -7.75
C ARG A 115 6.66 6.73 -7.06
N CYS A 116 5.46 7.26 -7.06
CA CYS A 116 4.28 6.61 -6.54
C CYS A 116 3.17 6.63 -7.59
N GLU A 117 2.86 5.45 -8.12
CA GLU A 117 1.73 5.21 -9.01
C GLU A 117 0.53 4.77 -8.19
N THR A 118 -0.66 4.90 -8.74
CA THR A 118 -1.90 4.63 -7.99
C THR A 118 -2.89 3.84 -8.82
N GLY A 119 -3.86 3.20 -8.13
CA GLY A 119 -5.10 2.78 -8.75
C GLY A 119 -6.07 3.95 -8.89
N GLN A 120 -7.36 3.62 -9.01
CA GLN A 120 -8.44 4.61 -9.04
C GLN A 120 -9.39 4.38 -7.88
N PHE A 121 -9.58 5.41 -7.06
CA PHE A 121 -10.40 5.32 -5.86
C PHE A 121 -11.86 5.01 -6.22
N GLN A 122 -12.48 4.08 -5.49
CA GLN A 122 -13.88 3.63 -5.65
C GLN A 122 -14.18 2.95 -6.99
N LYS A 123 -13.18 2.50 -7.72
CA LYS A 123 -13.36 1.71 -8.94
C LYS A 123 -13.09 0.24 -8.67
N THR A 124 -13.71 -0.64 -9.44
CA THR A 124 -13.33 -2.04 -9.47
C THR A 124 -12.01 -2.16 -10.22
N MET A 125 -11.01 -2.73 -9.58
CA MET A 125 -9.66 -2.81 -10.10
C MET A 125 -9.19 -4.25 -10.21
N ALA A 126 -8.45 -4.56 -11.28
CA ALA A 126 -7.65 -5.76 -11.38
C ALA A 126 -6.22 -5.40 -10.96
N VAL A 127 -5.75 -6.00 -9.89
CA VAL A 127 -4.40 -5.75 -9.36
C VAL A 127 -3.52 -6.96 -9.65
N GLU A 128 -2.53 -6.78 -10.51
CA GLU A 128 -1.58 -7.82 -10.88
C GLU A 128 -0.23 -7.51 -10.27
N LEU A 129 0.46 -8.53 -9.79
CA LEU A 129 1.79 -8.36 -9.21
C LEU A 129 2.60 -9.65 -9.32
N VAL A 130 3.91 -9.50 -9.31
CA VAL A 130 4.83 -10.60 -9.07
C VAL A 130 5.53 -10.34 -7.75
N ASN A 131 5.13 -11.08 -6.72
CA ASN A 131 5.76 -10.99 -5.39
C ASN A 131 7.10 -11.70 -5.43
N GLU A 132 8.16 -10.94 -5.15
CA GLU A 132 9.52 -11.47 -5.16
C GLU A 132 9.94 -11.90 -3.77
N GLY A 133 10.14 -13.21 -3.62
CA GLY A 133 10.60 -13.77 -2.36
C GLY A 133 9.85 -15.02 -1.92
N PRO A 134 8.57 -15.05 -1.61
CA PRO A 134 7.68 -13.91 -1.45
C PRO A 134 7.97 -13.09 -0.19
N VAL A 135 7.64 -11.80 -0.23
CA VAL A 135 7.74 -10.89 0.91
C VAL A 135 6.44 -10.11 1.04
N THR A 136 5.73 -10.35 2.12
CA THR A 136 4.48 -9.68 2.46
C THR A 136 4.54 -9.24 3.92
N LEU A 137 4.35 -7.97 4.18
CA LEU A 137 4.38 -7.40 5.52
C LEU A 137 3.09 -6.65 5.81
N LEU A 138 2.60 -6.84 7.02
CA LEU A 138 1.45 -6.12 7.56
C LEU A 138 1.95 -4.95 8.40
N LEU A 139 1.38 -3.77 8.17
CA LEU A 139 1.71 -2.55 8.91
C LEU A 139 0.42 -1.98 9.50
N ASP A 140 0.49 -1.52 10.74
CA ASP A 140 -0.62 -0.85 11.39
C ASP A 140 -0.09 0.35 12.16
N SER A 141 -0.66 1.54 11.92
CA SER A 141 -0.29 2.76 12.63
C SER A 141 -0.59 2.68 14.14
N LYS A 142 -1.56 1.87 14.52
CA LYS A 142 -1.89 1.60 15.93
C LYS A 142 -1.03 0.50 16.54
N LYS A 143 -0.16 -0.10 15.74
CA LYS A 143 0.77 -1.17 16.18
C LYS A 143 0.05 -2.38 16.76
N ALA A 144 -1.04 -2.80 16.12
CA ALA A 144 -1.82 -3.96 16.55
C ALA A 144 -1.07 -5.29 16.34
N PHE A 145 -0.07 -5.27 15.49
CA PHE A 145 0.78 -6.42 15.23
C PHE A 145 2.20 -6.00 14.83
#